data_0080951e77ad2060fcbd3d6f68b59979
#
_entry.id   0080951e77ad2060fcbd3d6f68b59979
#
_cell.length_a   1.000
_cell.length_b   1.000
_cell.length_c   1.000
_cell.angle_alpha   90.00
_cell.angle_beta   90.00
_cell.angle_gamma   90.00
#
_symmetry.space_group_name_H-M   'P 1'
#
loop_
_entity.id
_entity.type
_entity.pdbx_description
1 polymer ?
#
loop_
_entity_poly.entity_id
_entity_poly.type
_entity_poly.pdbx_seq_one_letter_code
_entity_poly.pdbx_strand_id
1 'polypeptide(L)'
;MYEDKTIDSIHQQILDNISDDYEKSPGELAYDLSRAFAIEEALIYSALSQIVDLIDVDKLSGEDLEKYVYQRKGVVRVPGSYAKAQLTVSGNGTINKGDLFETPSGIQFSCVDGSVAISGTGLVNVQCTQIGTAGMVGANSITQMPVTLQGITSCTNLSATTGGYEAESDGHLRDRYYQELQEPSASGNMDNYKQWAESHTGVGRAMVFSLWNGDNTVKVVITDSNQGLPDQTLINAVQEYIDPKGENNSTWGVGAGAAPLGAYCTVASPTAKTIDINVHVSKDANYTDDEVKQNITDYITGYLQSIALDEDNNYVSYAKVGNLILNANGVMDYSSLTINGGNANIPLSLTNESCEIPVLGMVTITYV
;
A
#
# COMPACT_ATOMS: atom_id res chain seq x y z
N MET A 1 -10.76 -4.24 -28.33
CA MET A 1 -11.38 -3.65 -29.56
C MET A 1 -10.38 -3.86 -30.67
N TYR A 2 -10.70 -4.23 -31.88
CA TYR A 2 -9.77 -4.51 -33.00
C TYR A 2 -8.93 -5.80 -32.92
N GLU A 3 -9.25 -6.77 -32.09
CA GLU A 3 -8.55 -8.05 -31.99
C GLU A 3 -8.65 -8.89 -33.26
N ASP A 4 -9.68 -8.68 -34.06
CA ASP A 4 -9.94 -9.29 -35.36
C ASP A 4 -9.15 -8.66 -36.50
N LYS A 5 -8.54 -7.48 -36.28
CA LYS A 5 -7.75 -6.73 -37.26
C LYS A 5 -6.30 -7.23 -37.32
N THR A 6 -6.12 -8.49 -37.67
CA THR A 6 -4.81 -9.09 -37.90
C THR A 6 -4.29 -8.77 -39.29
N ILE A 7 -2.98 -8.89 -39.51
CA ILE A 7 -2.35 -8.70 -40.84
C ILE A 7 -3.07 -9.55 -41.89
N ASP A 8 -3.38 -10.81 -41.57
CA ASP A 8 -3.99 -11.72 -42.52
C ASP A 8 -5.45 -11.38 -42.80
N SER A 9 -6.23 -10.97 -41.80
CA SER A 9 -7.61 -10.56 -42.01
C SER A 9 -7.72 -9.26 -42.81
N ILE A 10 -6.84 -8.29 -42.56
CA ILE A 10 -6.78 -7.03 -43.31
C ILE A 10 -6.31 -7.29 -44.74
N HIS A 11 -5.27 -8.10 -44.90
CA HIS A 11 -4.77 -8.47 -46.23
C HIS A 11 -5.85 -9.14 -47.07
N GLN A 12 -6.57 -10.11 -46.51
CA GLN A 12 -7.67 -10.76 -47.22
C GLN A 12 -8.77 -9.76 -47.60
N GLN A 13 -9.13 -8.86 -46.71
CA GLN A 13 -10.12 -7.81 -46.98
C GLN A 13 -9.67 -6.90 -48.13
N ILE A 14 -8.38 -6.56 -48.20
CA ILE A 14 -7.84 -5.75 -49.31
C ILE A 14 -7.90 -6.53 -50.62
N LEU A 15 -7.49 -7.80 -50.60
CA LEU A 15 -7.52 -8.66 -51.79
C LEU A 15 -8.95 -8.88 -52.31
N ASP A 16 -9.95 -8.98 -51.44
CA ASP A 16 -11.36 -9.12 -51.81
C ASP A 16 -11.89 -7.85 -52.50
N ASN A 17 -11.31 -6.65 -52.24
CA ASN A 17 -11.65 -5.40 -52.85
C ASN A 17 -10.89 -5.10 -54.16
N ILE A 18 -9.86 -5.90 -54.50
CA ILE A 18 -9.14 -5.79 -55.78
C ILE A 18 -9.93 -6.55 -56.86
N SER A 19 -9.97 -6.00 -58.08
CA SER A 19 -10.63 -6.67 -59.22
C SER A 19 -10.04 -8.07 -59.46
N ASP A 20 -10.89 -9.03 -59.85
CA ASP A 20 -10.47 -10.40 -60.23
C ASP A 20 -9.72 -10.45 -61.54
N ASP A 21 -9.61 -9.33 -62.27
CA ASP A 21 -8.76 -9.20 -63.47
C ASP A 21 -7.25 -9.24 -63.13
N TYR A 22 -6.89 -9.05 -61.85
CA TYR A 22 -5.52 -9.08 -61.36
C TYR A 22 -5.20 -10.43 -60.68
N GLU A 23 -4.02 -10.95 -60.97
CA GLU A 23 -3.52 -12.12 -60.28
C GLU A 23 -3.19 -11.79 -58.78
N LYS A 24 -3.78 -12.56 -57.87
CA LYS A 24 -3.74 -12.33 -56.40
C LYS A 24 -2.92 -13.40 -55.65
N SER A 25 -2.06 -14.13 -56.38
CA SER A 25 -1.21 -15.18 -55.77
C SER A 25 0.05 -14.62 -55.11
N PRO A 26 0.61 -15.28 -54.09
CA PRO A 26 1.87 -14.87 -53.46
C PRO A 26 3.00 -14.68 -54.47
N GLY A 27 3.69 -13.52 -54.41
CA GLY A 27 4.74 -13.14 -55.35
C GLY A 27 4.25 -12.27 -56.53
N GLU A 28 2.95 -12.10 -56.68
CA GLU A 28 2.37 -11.15 -57.64
C GLU A 28 2.24 -9.74 -57.00
N LEU A 29 2.31 -8.73 -57.87
CA LEU A 29 2.34 -7.33 -57.44
C LEU A 29 1.14 -6.95 -56.56
N ALA A 30 -0.06 -7.40 -56.92
CA ALA A 30 -1.29 -7.11 -56.18
C ALA A 30 -1.23 -7.72 -54.73
N TYR A 31 -0.72 -8.96 -54.63
CA TYR A 31 -0.56 -9.64 -53.33
C TYR A 31 0.49 -8.96 -52.45
N ASP A 32 1.70 -8.71 -53.01
CA ASP A 32 2.82 -8.20 -52.23
C ASP A 32 2.58 -6.74 -51.76
N LEU A 33 2.02 -5.89 -52.64
CA LEU A 33 1.65 -4.51 -52.24
C LEU A 33 0.53 -4.49 -51.19
N SER A 34 -0.53 -5.29 -51.40
CA SER A 34 -1.64 -5.33 -50.43
C SER A 34 -1.19 -5.86 -49.05
N ARG A 35 -0.22 -6.84 -49.04
CA ARG A 35 0.35 -7.33 -47.79
C ARG A 35 1.19 -6.26 -47.07
N ALA A 36 1.96 -5.46 -47.80
CA ALA A 36 2.69 -4.34 -47.23
C ALA A 36 1.75 -3.31 -46.57
N PHE A 37 0.65 -2.97 -47.25
CA PHE A 37 -0.37 -2.09 -46.67
C PHE A 37 -1.07 -2.71 -45.45
N ALA A 38 -1.38 -4.00 -45.49
CA ALA A 38 -1.99 -4.71 -44.37
C ALA A 38 -1.12 -4.71 -43.12
N ILE A 39 0.21 -4.78 -43.26
CA ILE A 39 1.17 -4.69 -42.15
C ILE A 39 1.09 -3.32 -41.50
N GLU A 40 1.15 -2.24 -42.30
CA GLU A 40 1.06 -0.85 -41.77
C GLU A 40 -0.30 -0.58 -41.14
N GLU A 41 -1.39 -1.06 -41.74
CA GLU A 41 -2.75 -0.88 -41.21
C GLU A 41 -2.93 -1.64 -39.89
N ALA A 42 -2.37 -2.86 -39.75
CA ALA A 42 -2.40 -3.61 -38.51
C ALA A 42 -1.64 -2.89 -37.38
N LEU A 43 -0.52 -2.21 -37.70
CA LEU A 43 0.18 -1.35 -36.73
C LEU A 43 -0.68 -0.16 -36.28
N ILE A 44 -1.43 0.43 -37.20
CA ILE A 44 -2.38 1.52 -36.88
C ILE A 44 -3.49 1.02 -35.93
N TYR A 45 -4.09 -0.14 -36.23
CA TYR A 45 -5.11 -0.72 -35.34
C TYR A 45 -4.55 -1.08 -33.96
N SER A 46 -3.30 -1.57 -33.91
CA SER A 46 -2.61 -1.82 -32.65
C SER A 46 -2.43 -0.53 -31.83
N ALA A 47 -2.00 0.56 -32.48
CA ALA A 47 -1.87 1.87 -31.84
C ALA A 47 -3.23 2.44 -31.39
N LEU A 48 -4.28 2.28 -32.19
CA LEU A 48 -5.64 2.67 -31.82
C LEU A 48 -6.15 1.88 -30.61
N SER A 49 -5.85 0.58 -30.52
CA SER A 49 -6.21 -0.23 -29.34
C SER A 49 -5.55 0.29 -28.08
N GLN A 50 -4.27 0.68 -28.15
CA GLN A 50 -3.55 1.28 -27.01
C GLN A 50 -4.18 2.63 -26.59
N ILE A 51 -4.61 3.45 -27.54
CA ILE A 51 -5.31 4.72 -27.24
C ILE A 51 -6.62 4.46 -26.51
N VAL A 52 -7.38 3.43 -26.92
CA VAL A 52 -8.63 3.06 -26.22
C VAL A 52 -8.36 2.64 -24.78
N ASP A 53 -7.27 1.93 -24.53
CA ASP A 53 -6.88 1.52 -23.16
C ASP A 53 -6.47 2.73 -22.29
N LEU A 54 -5.94 3.82 -22.89
CA LEU A 54 -5.61 5.05 -22.18
C LEU A 54 -6.83 5.87 -21.69
N ILE A 55 -8.02 5.57 -22.15
CA ILE A 55 -9.25 6.21 -21.65
C ILE A 55 -10.02 5.37 -20.63
N ASP A 56 -9.57 4.15 -20.39
CA ASP A 56 -10.17 3.21 -19.44
C ASP A 56 -9.37 3.20 -18.13
N VAL A 57 -9.89 3.86 -17.09
CA VAL A 57 -9.21 4.00 -15.79
C VAL A 57 -8.86 2.64 -15.15
N ASP A 58 -9.60 1.59 -15.46
CA ASP A 58 -9.35 0.26 -14.92
C ASP A 58 -8.12 -0.41 -15.53
N LYS A 59 -7.71 0.04 -16.70
CA LYS A 59 -6.52 -0.45 -17.41
C LYS A 59 -5.28 0.40 -17.18
N LEU A 60 -5.45 1.62 -16.66
CA LEU A 60 -4.35 2.53 -16.41
C LEU A 60 -3.56 2.12 -15.17
N SER A 61 -2.26 2.41 -15.17
CA SER A 61 -1.35 2.20 -14.05
C SER A 61 -0.28 3.29 -13.98
N GLY A 62 0.36 3.43 -12.81
CA GLY A 62 1.46 4.35 -12.60
C GLY A 62 1.13 5.80 -12.98
N GLU A 63 2.02 6.43 -13.74
CA GLU A 63 1.90 7.85 -14.13
C GLU A 63 0.67 8.15 -15.00
N ASP A 64 0.23 7.22 -15.85
CA ASP A 64 -0.93 7.45 -16.72
C ASP A 64 -2.21 7.46 -15.90
N LEU A 65 -2.33 6.58 -14.90
CA LEU A 65 -3.43 6.61 -13.93
C LEU A 65 -3.41 7.92 -13.12
N GLU A 66 -2.26 8.35 -12.61
CA GLU A 66 -2.12 9.62 -11.88
C GLU A 66 -2.57 10.81 -12.70
N LYS A 67 -2.11 10.91 -13.94
CA LYS A 67 -2.51 11.98 -14.86
C LYS A 67 -4.00 11.96 -15.13
N TYR A 68 -4.57 10.78 -15.37
CA TYR A 68 -5.99 10.62 -15.66
C TYR A 68 -6.88 11.09 -14.50
N VAL A 69 -6.63 10.58 -13.29
CA VAL A 69 -7.45 10.89 -12.10
C VAL A 69 -7.28 12.34 -11.67
N TYR A 70 -6.06 12.89 -11.79
CA TYR A 70 -5.80 14.29 -11.50
C TYR A 70 -6.54 15.23 -12.45
N GLN A 71 -6.46 14.98 -13.76
CA GLN A 71 -7.11 15.84 -14.77
C GLN A 71 -8.65 15.82 -14.67
N ARG A 72 -9.21 14.71 -14.22
CA ARG A 72 -10.67 14.53 -14.15
C ARG A 72 -11.28 15.01 -12.84
N LYS A 73 -10.60 14.80 -11.72
CA LYS A 73 -11.15 15.06 -10.38
C LYS A 73 -10.18 15.75 -9.43
N GLY A 74 -8.95 16.04 -9.85
CA GLY A 74 -7.95 16.65 -8.98
C GLY A 74 -7.39 15.68 -7.91
N VAL A 75 -7.68 14.39 -7.99
CA VAL A 75 -7.18 13.38 -7.05
C VAL A 75 -5.68 13.19 -7.28
N VAL A 76 -4.88 13.37 -6.23
CA VAL A 76 -3.42 13.22 -6.25
C VAL A 76 -3.05 11.95 -5.50
N ARG A 77 -2.11 11.16 -6.05
CA ARG A 77 -1.55 10.00 -5.35
C ARG A 77 -0.89 10.42 -4.05
N VAL A 78 -1.19 9.71 -2.97
CA VAL A 78 -0.52 9.90 -1.68
C VAL A 78 0.92 9.40 -1.80
N PRO A 79 1.93 10.27 -1.61
CA PRO A 79 3.33 9.87 -1.74
C PRO A 79 3.75 9.00 -0.56
N GLY A 80 4.69 8.10 -0.80
CA GLY A 80 5.36 7.39 0.28
C GLY A 80 6.31 8.29 1.08
N SER A 81 6.73 7.82 2.21
CA SER A 81 7.62 8.54 3.11
C SER A 81 8.80 7.69 3.57
N TYR A 82 9.83 8.37 4.05
CA TYR A 82 11.05 7.74 4.53
C TYR A 82 10.96 7.45 6.03
N ALA A 83 11.42 6.28 6.45
CA ALA A 83 11.58 5.99 7.87
C ALA A 83 12.64 6.88 8.52
N LYS A 84 12.37 7.33 9.72
CA LYS A 84 13.25 8.23 10.50
C LYS A 84 13.62 7.59 11.84
N ALA A 85 14.81 7.92 12.31
CA ALA A 85 15.27 7.50 13.63
C ALA A 85 16.18 8.58 14.24
N GLN A 86 16.33 8.50 15.55
CA GLN A 86 17.40 9.18 16.27
C GLN A 86 18.46 8.15 16.67
N LEU A 87 19.68 8.39 16.26
CA LEU A 87 20.83 7.54 16.64
C LEU A 87 21.55 8.13 17.84
N THR A 88 21.91 7.28 18.78
CA THR A 88 22.94 7.55 19.77
C THR A 88 24.28 7.14 19.18
N VAL A 89 25.20 8.11 19.04
CA VAL A 89 26.52 7.92 18.44
C VAL A 89 27.58 8.18 19.49
N SER A 90 28.61 7.35 19.54
CA SER A 90 29.73 7.49 20.47
C SER A 90 31.04 7.74 19.73
N GLY A 91 31.90 8.58 20.30
CA GLY A 91 33.19 8.93 19.74
C GLY A 91 33.60 10.38 19.96
N ASN A 92 34.63 10.81 19.25
CA ASN A 92 35.10 12.21 19.22
C ASN A 92 35.36 12.60 17.76
N GLY A 93 34.34 13.17 17.13
CA GLY A 93 34.37 13.51 15.69
C GLY A 93 33.20 14.40 15.30
N THR A 94 33.02 14.59 14.01
CA THR A 94 31.91 15.38 13.47
C THR A 94 31.14 14.52 12.48
N ILE A 95 29.82 14.52 12.62
CA ILE A 95 28.88 13.89 11.69
C ILE A 95 28.26 15.01 10.86
N ASN A 96 28.28 14.84 9.54
CA ASN A 96 27.76 15.81 8.59
C ASN A 96 26.46 15.29 7.94
N LYS A 97 25.68 16.22 7.43
CA LYS A 97 24.53 15.87 6.61
C LYS A 97 24.95 14.98 5.43
N GLY A 98 24.26 13.85 5.26
CA GLY A 98 24.56 12.88 4.23
C GLY A 98 25.46 11.73 4.67
N ASP A 99 26.06 11.80 5.86
CA ASP A 99 26.82 10.67 6.42
C ASP A 99 25.89 9.45 6.62
N LEU A 100 26.41 8.27 6.28
CA LEU A 100 25.62 7.04 6.20
C LEU A 100 25.82 6.14 7.41
N PHE A 101 24.72 5.58 7.86
CA PHE A 101 24.63 4.52 8.85
C PHE A 101 23.82 3.38 8.24
N GLU A 102 24.05 2.15 8.69
CA GLU A 102 23.31 1.01 8.15
C GLU A 102 23.01 -0.08 9.19
N THR A 103 22.06 -0.92 8.84
CA THR A 103 21.79 -2.15 9.55
C THR A 103 22.74 -3.26 9.07
N PRO A 104 22.93 -4.36 9.83
CA PRO A 104 23.66 -5.54 9.35
C PRO A 104 23.10 -6.16 8.06
N SER A 105 21.84 -5.91 7.75
CA SER A 105 21.19 -6.34 6.48
C SER A 105 21.40 -5.36 5.31
N GLY A 106 22.15 -4.26 5.51
CA GLY A 106 22.49 -3.31 4.44
C GLY A 106 21.44 -2.22 4.20
N ILE A 107 20.45 -2.02 5.08
CA ILE A 107 19.50 -0.92 4.97
C ILE A 107 20.18 0.36 5.43
N GLN A 108 20.26 1.35 4.54
CA GLN A 108 21.02 2.57 4.76
C GLN A 108 20.16 3.74 5.25
N PHE A 109 20.73 4.50 6.16
CA PHE A 109 20.18 5.73 6.73
C PHE A 109 21.16 6.87 6.57
N SER A 110 20.70 8.01 6.11
CA SER A 110 21.48 9.22 5.93
C SER A 110 21.21 10.23 7.03
N CYS A 111 22.25 10.85 7.57
CA CYS A 111 22.12 11.95 8.50
C CYS A 111 21.38 13.12 7.86
N VAL A 112 20.33 13.63 8.53
CA VAL A 112 19.56 14.80 8.05
C VAL A 112 19.94 16.09 8.76
N ASP A 113 20.60 16.00 9.91
CA ASP A 113 21.11 17.15 10.64
C ASP A 113 22.26 17.81 9.87
N GLY A 114 22.58 19.05 10.23
CA GLY A 114 23.78 19.71 9.73
C GLY A 114 25.05 19.05 10.26
N SER A 115 26.09 19.84 10.50
CA SER A 115 27.29 19.33 11.20
C SER A 115 27.01 19.19 12.69
N VAL A 116 27.13 17.97 13.23
CA VAL A 116 26.96 17.66 14.65
C VAL A 116 28.33 17.22 15.22
N ALA A 117 28.87 18.00 16.14
CA ALA A 117 30.10 17.64 16.84
C ALA A 117 29.77 16.64 17.96
N ILE A 118 30.41 15.47 17.93
CA ILE A 118 30.29 14.42 18.95
C ILE A 118 31.51 14.49 19.86
N SER A 119 31.26 14.57 21.17
CA SER A 119 32.29 14.51 22.21
C SER A 119 31.82 13.56 23.30
N GLY A 120 32.31 12.33 23.27
CA GLY A 120 31.84 11.22 24.07
C GLY A 120 30.58 10.57 23.48
N THR A 121 29.41 11.09 23.76
CA THR A 121 28.12 10.58 23.20
C THR A 121 27.26 11.73 22.71
N GLY A 122 26.60 11.57 21.58
CA GLY A 122 25.70 12.55 20.98
C GLY A 122 24.51 11.90 20.28
N LEU A 123 23.50 12.72 19.96
CA LEU A 123 22.30 12.31 19.24
C LEU A 123 22.33 12.88 17.82
N VAL A 124 21.93 12.08 16.86
CA VAL A 124 21.87 12.46 15.43
C VAL A 124 20.59 11.95 14.82
N ASN A 125 19.89 12.80 14.09
CA ASN A 125 18.68 12.39 13.38
C ASN A 125 19.06 11.84 12.00
N VAL A 126 18.50 10.71 11.66
CA VAL A 126 18.72 10.03 10.39
C VAL A 126 17.42 9.67 9.71
N GLN A 127 17.49 9.53 8.38
CA GLN A 127 16.38 9.13 7.53
C GLN A 127 16.85 8.01 6.62
N CYS A 128 15.98 7.00 6.43
CA CYS A 128 16.25 5.92 5.48
C CYS A 128 16.50 6.49 4.08
N THR A 129 17.38 5.88 3.31
CA THR A 129 17.63 6.30 1.91
C THR A 129 16.57 5.81 0.93
N GLN A 130 15.72 4.87 1.37
CA GLN A 130 14.63 4.30 0.59
C GLN A 130 13.28 4.73 1.18
N ILE A 131 12.33 5.04 0.30
CA ILE A 131 10.94 5.28 0.66
C ILE A 131 10.30 3.94 1.04
N GLY A 132 9.33 3.99 1.95
CA GLY A 132 8.54 2.83 2.29
C GLY A 132 8.98 2.12 3.56
N THR A 133 8.41 0.94 3.75
CA THR A 133 8.57 0.14 4.96
C THR A 133 9.92 -0.55 5.08
N ALA A 134 10.73 -0.60 4.02
CA ALA A 134 12.08 -1.17 4.05
C ALA A 134 12.96 -0.55 5.16
N GLY A 135 12.74 0.74 5.46
CA GLY A 135 13.44 1.44 6.54
C GLY A 135 12.82 1.27 7.94
N MET A 136 11.72 0.54 8.09
CA MET A 136 11.07 0.29 9.38
C MET A 136 11.80 -0.83 10.11
N VAL A 137 12.79 -0.48 10.94
CA VAL A 137 13.64 -1.42 11.66
C VAL A 137 13.47 -1.28 13.17
N GLY A 138 13.68 -2.37 13.89
CA GLY A 138 13.56 -2.40 15.33
C GLY A 138 14.61 -1.56 16.07
N ALA A 139 14.45 -1.41 17.37
CA ALA A 139 15.48 -0.82 18.21
C ALA A 139 16.80 -1.62 18.13
N ASN A 140 17.92 -0.92 18.22
CA ASN A 140 19.28 -1.47 18.16
C ASN A 140 19.63 -2.18 16.84
N SER A 141 18.96 -1.86 15.75
CA SER A 141 19.20 -2.45 14.44
C SER A 141 20.19 -1.65 13.57
N ILE A 142 20.32 -0.33 13.78
CA ILE A 142 21.24 0.53 13.01
C ILE A 142 22.55 0.60 13.79
N THR A 143 23.52 -0.25 13.44
CA THR A 143 24.74 -0.44 14.24
C THR A 143 26.03 -0.33 13.43
N GLN A 144 25.93 -0.11 12.12
CA GLN A 144 27.10 -0.09 11.23
C GLN A 144 27.23 1.27 10.52
N MET A 145 28.44 1.54 10.10
CA MET A 145 28.80 2.71 9.27
C MET A 145 29.47 2.17 8.00
N PRO A 146 28.81 2.21 6.83
CA PRO A 146 29.36 1.69 5.58
C PRO A 146 30.60 2.45 5.13
N VAL A 147 30.71 3.70 5.57
CA VAL A 147 31.92 4.52 5.41
C VAL A 147 32.41 4.89 6.81
N THR A 148 33.70 4.68 7.07
CA THR A 148 34.31 5.01 8.35
C THR A 148 34.23 6.52 8.60
N LEU A 149 33.55 6.91 9.67
CA LEU A 149 33.47 8.29 10.12
C LEU A 149 34.60 8.56 11.12
N GLN A 150 35.43 9.57 10.81
CA GLN A 150 36.62 9.86 11.59
C GLN A 150 36.26 10.21 13.05
N GLY A 151 36.79 9.45 13.98
CA GLY A 151 36.59 9.65 15.41
C GLY A 151 35.28 9.09 15.97
N ILE A 152 34.42 8.50 15.14
CA ILE A 152 33.18 7.82 15.58
C ILE A 152 33.46 6.33 15.76
N THR A 153 33.06 5.79 16.91
CA THR A 153 33.36 4.41 17.30
C THR A 153 32.15 3.48 17.25
N SER A 154 30.95 4.00 17.49
CA SER A 154 29.71 3.20 17.44
C SER A 154 28.48 4.09 17.22
N CYS A 155 27.42 3.46 16.72
CA CYS A 155 26.08 4.06 16.57
C CYS A 155 25.01 3.04 16.93
N THR A 156 23.86 3.50 17.42
CA THR A 156 22.68 2.66 17.62
C THR A 156 21.41 3.52 17.70
N ASN A 157 20.29 2.95 17.25
CA ASN A 157 18.96 3.51 17.48
C ASN A 157 18.35 2.85 18.72
N LEU A 158 18.08 3.64 19.76
CA LEU A 158 17.49 3.11 21.00
C LEU A 158 15.99 2.78 20.85
N SER A 159 15.33 3.37 19.88
CA SER A 159 13.92 3.10 19.55
C SER A 159 13.79 2.60 18.11
N ALA A 160 12.70 1.90 17.81
CA ALA A 160 12.39 1.54 16.45
C ALA A 160 12.26 2.80 15.55
N THR A 161 12.54 2.65 14.27
CA THR A 161 12.29 3.71 13.28
C THR A 161 10.80 3.91 13.07
N THR A 162 10.39 5.10 12.66
CA THR A 162 8.99 5.46 12.42
C THR A 162 8.82 6.23 11.11
N GLY A 163 7.58 6.27 10.59
CA GLY A 163 7.21 7.15 9.48
C GLY A 163 7.65 6.66 8.10
N GLY A 164 8.07 5.41 7.95
CA GLY A 164 8.36 4.80 6.65
C GLY A 164 7.11 4.15 6.06
N TYR A 165 6.46 4.84 5.11
CA TYR A 165 5.22 4.37 4.49
C TYR A 165 5.38 4.24 2.98
N GLU A 166 4.75 3.21 2.42
CA GLU A 166 4.70 3.04 0.97
C GLU A 166 3.88 4.16 0.30
N ALA A 167 4.19 4.42 -0.97
CA ALA A 167 3.30 5.24 -1.78
C ALA A 167 1.97 4.50 -2.00
N GLU A 168 0.90 5.27 -2.15
CA GLU A 168 -0.42 4.74 -2.45
C GLU A 168 -0.39 3.84 -3.69
N SER A 169 -1.01 2.66 -3.60
CA SER A 169 -1.09 1.72 -4.72
C SER A 169 -2.05 2.23 -5.81
N ASP A 170 -1.88 1.73 -7.04
CA ASP A 170 -2.79 2.03 -8.16
C ASP A 170 -4.24 1.63 -7.84
N GLY A 171 -4.43 0.51 -7.15
CA GLY A 171 -5.74 0.05 -6.71
C GLY A 171 -6.41 1.07 -5.79
N HIS A 172 -5.72 1.50 -4.74
CA HIS A 172 -6.25 2.45 -3.77
C HIS A 172 -6.50 3.84 -4.39
N LEU A 173 -5.59 4.33 -5.26
CA LEU A 173 -5.80 5.57 -5.99
C LEU A 173 -7.05 5.52 -6.88
N ARG A 174 -7.31 4.37 -7.53
CA ARG A 174 -8.50 4.14 -8.35
C ARG A 174 -9.77 4.10 -7.49
N ASP A 175 -9.73 3.43 -6.34
CA ASP A 175 -10.85 3.38 -5.41
C ASP A 175 -11.22 4.78 -4.91
N ARG A 176 -10.26 5.61 -4.53
CA ARG A 176 -10.47 7.02 -4.15
C ARG A 176 -11.04 7.84 -5.30
N TYR A 177 -10.59 7.61 -6.53
CA TYR A 177 -11.15 8.28 -7.70
C TYR A 177 -12.63 7.91 -7.90
N TYR A 178 -13.00 6.63 -7.75
CA TYR A 178 -14.39 6.20 -7.83
C TYR A 178 -15.25 6.73 -6.69
N GLN A 179 -14.72 6.79 -5.48
CA GLN A 179 -15.40 7.43 -4.34
C GLN A 179 -15.72 8.90 -4.65
N GLU A 180 -14.76 9.67 -5.14
CA GLU A 180 -14.95 11.06 -5.53
C GLU A 180 -15.97 11.24 -6.69
N LEU A 181 -16.16 10.23 -7.52
CA LEU A 181 -17.17 10.22 -8.56
C LEU A 181 -18.58 9.93 -8.04
N GLN A 182 -18.69 8.98 -7.12
CA GLN A 182 -19.96 8.41 -6.62
C GLN A 182 -20.48 9.16 -5.40
N GLU A 183 -19.59 9.58 -4.54
CA GLU A 183 -19.87 10.22 -3.27
C GLU A 183 -19.16 11.57 -3.17
N PRO A 184 -19.64 12.60 -3.89
CA PRO A 184 -18.99 13.91 -3.81
C PRO A 184 -19.04 14.41 -2.38
N SER A 185 -17.87 14.63 -1.79
CA SER A 185 -17.74 15.10 -0.42
C SER A 185 -18.46 16.44 -0.26
N ALA A 186 -19.48 16.46 0.59
CA ALA A 186 -20.16 17.70 1.01
C ALA A 186 -19.56 18.18 2.32
N SER A 187 -19.39 19.48 2.48
CA SER A 187 -18.67 20.09 3.58
C SER A 187 -19.06 19.52 4.96
N GLY A 188 -18.18 18.70 5.56
CA GLY A 188 -18.32 18.18 6.92
C GLY A 188 -19.17 16.90 7.07
N ASN A 189 -19.49 16.18 5.99
CA ASN A 189 -20.11 14.85 6.07
C ASN A 189 -19.06 13.75 6.42
N MET A 190 -19.52 12.51 6.62
CA MET A 190 -18.64 11.39 6.98
C MET A 190 -17.59 11.15 5.88
N ASP A 191 -17.96 11.27 4.62
CA ASP A 191 -17.07 11.06 3.47
C ASP A 191 -15.94 12.08 3.44
N ASN A 192 -16.20 13.34 3.83
CA ASN A 192 -15.15 14.34 4.00
C ASN A 192 -14.10 13.93 5.03
N TYR A 193 -14.54 13.49 6.21
CA TYR A 193 -13.61 13.06 7.26
C TYR A 193 -12.79 11.85 6.82
N LYS A 194 -13.42 10.89 6.12
CA LYS A 194 -12.76 9.74 5.54
C LYS A 194 -11.71 10.18 4.51
N GLN A 195 -12.10 11.04 3.56
CA GLN A 195 -11.22 11.57 2.52
C GLN A 195 -10.04 12.37 3.10
N TRP A 196 -10.28 13.22 4.11
CA TRP A 196 -9.20 13.96 4.77
C TRP A 196 -8.22 13.01 5.44
N ALA A 197 -8.69 11.98 6.15
CA ALA A 197 -7.82 11.01 6.78
C ALA A 197 -7.01 10.22 5.72
N GLU A 198 -7.66 9.69 4.70
CA GLU A 198 -7.03 8.86 3.65
C GLU A 198 -6.12 9.67 2.72
N SER A 199 -6.28 10.99 2.63
CA SER A 199 -5.33 11.86 1.91
C SER A 199 -4.03 12.10 2.66
N HIS A 200 -3.96 11.76 3.95
CA HIS A 200 -2.75 11.94 4.74
C HIS A 200 -1.75 10.81 4.51
N THR A 201 -0.49 11.17 4.24
CA THR A 201 0.59 10.19 4.03
C THR A 201 0.70 9.23 5.20
N GLY A 202 0.69 7.94 4.91
CA GLY A 202 0.79 6.88 5.91
C GLY A 202 -0.55 6.29 6.34
N VAL A 203 -1.68 6.89 5.96
CA VAL A 203 -3.01 6.30 6.19
C VAL A 203 -3.37 5.38 5.03
N GLY A 204 -3.86 4.19 5.36
CA GLY A 204 -4.34 3.21 4.39
C GLY A 204 -5.84 3.31 4.17
N ARG A 205 -6.61 3.13 5.24
CA ARG A 205 -8.09 3.27 5.23
C ARG A 205 -8.56 4.03 6.46
N ALA A 206 -9.73 4.65 6.35
CA ALA A 206 -10.38 5.31 7.46
C ALA A 206 -11.85 4.90 7.58
N MET A 207 -12.34 4.82 8.82
CA MET A 207 -13.75 4.62 9.16
C MET A 207 -14.20 5.75 10.08
N VAL A 208 -15.40 6.28 9.84
CA VAL A 208 -15.91 7.46 10.54
C VAL A 208 -17.17 7.12 11.32
N PHE A 209 -17.20 7.50 12.57
CA PHE A 209 -18.34 7.36 13.48
C PHE A 209 -18.83 8.73 13.94
N SER A 210 -20.05 9.07 13.56
CA SER A 210 -20.72 10.30 14.03
C SER A 210 -21.30 10.12 15.42
N LEU A 211 -21.33 11.21 16.21
CA LEU A 211 -21.98 11.28 17.53
C LEU A 211 -21.47 10.19 18.52
N TRP A 212 -20.25 9.75 18.37
CA TRP A 212 -19.69 8.62 19.13
C TRP A 212 -19.58 8.89 20.64
N ASN A 213 -19.49 10.15 21.03
CA ASN A 213 -19.37 10.57 22.44
C ASN A 213 -20.26 11.80 22.70
N GLY A 214 -21.48 11.80 22.14
CA GLY A 214 -22.45 12.88 22.29
C GLY A 214 -22.45 13.84 21.10
N ASP A 215 -23.17 14.95 21.28
CA ASP A 215 -23.41 15.93 20.21
C ASP A 215 -22.10 16.53 19.66
N ASN A 216 -22.09 16.78 18.36
CA ASN A 216 -20.98 17.39 17.61
C ASN A 216 -19.66 16.58 17.64
N THR A 217 -19.67 15.32 18.10
CA THR A 217 -18.45 14.51 18.12
C THR A 217 -18.34 13.62 16.91
N VAL A 218 -17.13 13.53 16.34
CA VAL A 218 -16.76 12.64 15.22
C VAL A 218 -15.55 11.82 15.64
N LYS A 219 -15.59 10.51 15.42
CA LYS A 219 -14.44 9.63 15.62
C LYS A 219 -13.99 9.12 14.26
N VAL A 220 -12.71 9.29 13.95
CA VAL A 220 -12.08 8.77 12.75
C VAL A 220 -11.11 7.68 13.17
N VAL A 221 -11.38 6.44 12.79
CA VAL A 221 -10.49 5.29 13.01
C VAL A 221 -9.69 5.06 11.77
N ILE A 222 -8.36 5.01 11.87
CA ILE A 222 -7.45 4.88 10.73
C ILE A 222 -6.61 3.62 10.83
N THR A 223 -6.26 3.03 9.68
CA THR A 223 -5.16 2.05 9.55
C THR A 223 -3.92 2.75 9.00
N ASP A 224 -2.77 2.10 9.13
CA ASP A 224 -1.58 2.51 8.40
C ASP A 224 -1.64 2.13 6.90
N SER A 225 -0.66 2.55 6.11
CA SER A 225 -0.60 2.28 4.66
C SER A 225 -0.55 0.79 4.29
N ASN A 226 -0.19 -0.08 5.25
CA ASN A 226 -0.22 -1.54 5.09
C ASN A 226 -1.52 -2.16 5.65
N GLN A 227 -2.53 -1.36 5.95
CA GLN A 227 -3.79 -1.79 6.55
C GLN A 227 -3.61 -2.42 7.96
N GLY A 228 -2.51 -2.11 8.62
CA GLY A 228 -2.20 -2.50 9.99
C GLY A 228 -2.58 -1.45 11.03
N LEU A 229 -2.11 -1.67 12.26
CA LEU A 229 -2.31 -0.70 13.35
C LEU A 229 -1.40 0.52 13.13
N PRO A 230 -1.95 1.74 13.13
CA PRO A 230 -1.16 2.96 13.02
C PRO A 230 -0.33 3.18 14.28
N ASP A 231 0.86 3.73 14.13
CA ASP A 231 1.62 4.21 15.28
C ASP A 231 1.03 5.52 15.84
N GLN A 232 1.44 5.88 17.06
CA GLN A 232 0.94 7.10 17.72
C GLN A 232 1.36 8.38 16.97
N THR A 233 2.47 8.33 16.23
CA THR A 233 2.96 9.46 15.44
C THR A 233 2.01 9.76 14.29
N LEU A 234 1.55 8.72 13.58
CA LEU A 234 0.58 8.84 12.51
C LEU A 234 -0.78 9.34 13.03
N ILE A 235 -1.26 8.76 14.14
CA ILE A 235 -2.52 9.21 14.78
C ILE A 235 -2.47 10.69 15.12
N ASN A 236 -1.37 11.13 15.73
CA ASN A 236 -1.18 12.53 16.11
C ASN A 236 -1.09 13.44 14.88
N ALA A 237 -0.43 13.01 13.81
CA ALA A 237 -0.30 13.80 12.59
C ALA A 237 -1.65 13.98 11.89
N VAL A 238 -2.46 12.92 11.80
CA VAL A 238 -3.82 12.99 11.24
C VAL A 238 -4.75 13.81 12.13
N GLN A 239 -4.63 13.68 13.46
CA GLN A 239 -5.38 14.51 14.41
C GLN A 239 -5.07 15.99 14.23
N GLU A 240 -3.79 16.35 14.12
CA GLU A 240 -3.35 17.73 13.91
C GLU A 240 -3.81 18.29 12.57
N TYR A 241 -3.91 17.46 11.55
CA TYR A 241 -4.40 17.86 10.23
C TYR A 241 -5.93 18.06 10.21
N ILE A 242 -6.71 17.14 10.80
CA ILE A 242 -8.17 17.19 10.75
C ILE A 242 -8.71 18.20 11.76
N ASP A 243 -8.34 18.07 13.02
CA ASP A 243 -8.84 18.91 14.11
C ASP A 243 -7.77 19.01 15.20
N PRO A 244 -6.85 19.99 15.10
CA PRO A 244 -5.76 20.16 16.05
C PRO A 244 -6.31 20.45 17.45
N LYS A 245 -5.85 19.69 18.44
CA LYS A 245 -6.33 19.87 19.82
C LYS A 245 -5.67 21.03 20.55
N GLY A 246 -4.42 21.36 20.19
CA GLY A 246 -3.63 22.35 20.88
C GLY A 246 -3.34 22.01 22.36
N GLU A 247 -2.71 22.92 23.06
CA GLU A 247 -2.44 22.75 24.47
C GLU A 247 -3.76 22.80 25.28
N ASN A 248 -3.99 21.79 26.11
CA ASN A 248 -5.21 21.65 26.92
C ASN A 248 -6.53 21.69 26.09
N ASN A 249 -6.51 21.16 24.87
CA ASN A 249 -7.62 21.17 23.91
C ASN A 249 -8.11 22.57 23.50
N SER A 250 -7.25 23.56 23.54
CA SER A 250 -7.62 24.98 23.30
C SER A 250 -8.08 25.29 21.90
N THR A 251 -7.67 24.43 20.90
CA THR A 251 -8.06 24.59 19.50
C THR A 251 -8.99 23.48 19.00
N TRP A 252 -9.39 22.56 19.87
CA TRP A 252 -10.26 21.45 19.50
C TRP A 252 -11.68 21.94 19.20
N GLY A 253 -12.19 21.62 18.02
CA GLY A 253 -13.51 22.00 17.55
C GLY A 253 -13.67 23.47 17.15
N VAL A 254 -12.59 24.25 17.09
CA VAL A 254 -12.64 25.66 16.66
C VAL A 254 -12.45 25.87 15.17
N GLY A 255 -12.32 24.78 14.39
CA GLY A 255 -12.11 24.83 12.94
C GLY A 255 -10.71 25.30 12.54
N ALA A 256 -9.69 24.98 13.34
CA ALA A 256 -8.30 25.31 13.05
C ALA A 256 -7.65 24.35 12.04
N GLY A 257 -8.25 23.18 11.80
CA GLY A 257 -7.85 22.20 10.81
C GLY A 257 -8.85 22.07 9.66
N ALA A 258 -8.95 20.87 9.09
CA ALA A 258 -9.91 20.56 8.02
C ALA A 258 -11.35 20.44 8.52
N ALA A 259 -11.56 20.06 9.79
CA ALA A 259 -12.87 19.90 10.39
C ALA A 259 -13.61 21.23 10.53
N PRO A 260 -14.94 21.25 10.31
CA PRO A 260 -15.73 22.47 10.44
C PRO A 260 -15.84 22.94 11.89
N LEU A 261 -16.13 24.23 12.06
CA LEU A 261 -16.41 24.85 13.37
C LEU A 261 -17.49 24.08 14.14
N GLY A 262 -17.21 23.77 15.40
CA GLY A 262 -18.12 23.10 16.31
C GLY A 262 -18.13 21.57 16.21
N ALA A 263 -17.33 20.99 15.30
CA ALA A 263 -17.16 19.54 15.20
C ALA A 263 -15.90 19.10 15.97
N TYR A 264 -16.07 18.26 16.97
CA TYR A 264 -15.00 17.73 17.80
C TYR A 264 -14.52 16.39 17.24
N CYS A 265 -13.46 16.42 16.44
CA CYS A 265 -12.91 15.21 15.84
C CYS A 265 -11.89 14.53 16.77
N THR A 266 -11.98 13.22 16.87
CA THR A 266 -10.98 12.38 17.55
C THR A 266 -10.49 11.30 16.57
N VAL A 267 -9.18 11.28 16.31
CA VAL A 267 -8.53 10.24 15.52
C VAL A 267 -8.06 9.12 16.45
N ALA A 268 -8.32 7.87 16.09
CA ALA A 268 -8.03 6.71 16.90
C ALA A 268 -7.49 5.54 16.09
N SER A 269 -6.79 4.61 16.76
CA SER A 269 -6.42 3.30 16.23
C SER A 269 -7.58 2.33 16.32
N PRO A 270 -7.76 1.40 15.39
CA PRO A 270 -8.59 0.22 15.60
C PRO A 270 -7.97 -0.70 16.65
N THR A 271 -8.77 -1.67 17.11
CA THR A 271 -8.30 -2.73 18.01
C THR A 271 -7.87 -3.95 17.18
N ALA A 272 -6.71 -4.53 17.52
CA ALA A 272 -6.26 -5.75 16.86
C ALA A 272 -7.13 -6.96 17.26
N LYS A 273 -7.68 -7.66 16.26
CA LYS A 273 -8.27 -9.00 16.41
C LYS A 273 -7.23 -10.01 15.96
N THR A 274 -6.54 -10.65 16.90
CA THR A 274 -5.52 -11.65 16.58
C THR A 274 -6.16 -12.88 15.93
N ILE A 275 -5.57 -13.32 14.82
CA ILE A 275 -6.00 -14.48 14.03
C ILE A 275 -4.90 -15.52 14.08
N ASP A 276 -5.05 -16.50 14.96
CA ASP A 276 -4.14 -17.63 15.09
C ASP A 276 -4.58 -18.77 14.16
N ILE A 277 -3.62 -19.35 13.45
CA ILE A 277 -3.86 -20.42 12.47
C ILE A 277 -3.08 -21.66 12.87
N ASN A 278 -3.78 -22.80 12.87
CA ASN A 278 -3.14 -24.10 13.03
C ASN A 278 -3.61 -25.01 11.89
N VAL A 279 -2.68 -25.64 11.18
CA VAL A 279 -2.95 -26.43 9.98
C VAL A 279 -1.94 -27.56 9.81
N HIS A 280 -2.39 -28.70 9.28
CA HIS A 280 -1.52 -29.77 8.81
C HIS A 280 -1.35 -29.63 7.30
N VAL A 281 -0.10 -29.57 6.84
CA VAL A 281 0.26 -29.33 5.44
C VAL A 281 1.05 -30.49 4.87
N SER A 282 0.60 -31.02 3.73
CA SER A 282 1.41 -31.83 2.85
C SER A 282 2.17 -30.93 1.87
N LYS A 283 3.50 -30.93 1.97
CA LYS A 283 4.34 -30.01 1.17
C LYS A 283 5.02 -30.71 0.01
N ASP A 284 5.35 -29.94 -1.04
CA ASP A 284 6.24 -30.34 -2.11
C ASP A 284 7.68 -30.48 -1.56
N ALA A 285 8.37 -31.57 -1.91
CA ALA A 285 9.73 -31.84 -1.47
C ALA A 285 10.78 -30.82 -1.96
N ASN A 286 10.44 -30.01 -2.96
CA ASN A 286 11.32 -28.96 -3.47
C ASN A 286 11.34 -27.69 -2.61
N TYR A 287 10.46 -27.57 -1.62
CA TYR A 287 10.38 -26.43 -0.72
C TYR A 287 10.80 -26.80 0.70
N THR A 288 11.45 -25.89 1.39
CA THR A 288 11.76 -26.03 2.83
C THR A 288 10.52 -25.71 3.68
N ASP A 289 10.52 -26.14 4.93
CA ASP A 289 9.44 -25.84 5.89
C ASP A 289 9.26 -24.33 6.09
N ASP A 290 10.39 -23.60 6.17
CA ASP A 290 10.39 -22.15 6.36
C ASP A 290 9.82 -21.41 5.11
N GLU A 291 10.17 -21.83 3.89
CA GLU A 291 9.62 -21.24 2.67
C GLU A 291 8.10 -21.44 2.57
N VAL A 292 7.61 -22.65 2.84
CA VAL A 292 6.16 -22.93 2.84
C VAL A 292 5.45 -22.12 3.91
N LYS A 293 6.03 -22.03 5.13
CA LYS A 293 5.48 -21.21 6.19
C LYS A 293 5.42 -19.73 5.81
N GLN A 294 6.48 -19.21 5.20
CA GLN A 294 6.52 -17.80 4.76
C GLN A 294 5.48 -17.54 3.68
N ASN A 295 5.38 -18.41 2.67
CA ASN A 295 4.40 -18.29 1.59
C ASN A 295 2.96 -18.27 2.14
N ILE A 296 2.62 -19.18 3.05
CA ILE A 296 1.31 -19.21 3.71
C ILE A 296 1.08 -17.91 4.51
N THR A 297 2.08 -17.47 5.26
CA THR A 297 2.02 -16.24 6.07
C THR A 297 1.75 -15.02 5.19
N ASP A 298 2.45 -14.88 4.07
CA ASP A 298 2.31 -13.75 3.14
C ASP A 298 0.91 -13.70 2.50
N TYR A 299 0.42 -14.84 2.01
CA TYR A 299 -0.92 -14.93 1.42
C TYR A 299 -2.03 -14.56 2.42
N ILE A 300 -1.91 -15.07 3.65
CA ILE A 300 -2.90 -14.79 4.70
C ILE A 300 -2.81 -13.34 5.15
N THR A 301 -1.59 -12.81 5.35
CA THR A 301 -1.39 -11.41 5.73
C THR A 301 -2.02 -10.48 4.70
N GLY A 302 -1.76 -10.70 3.40
CA GLY A 302 -2.37 -9.91 2.34
C GLY A 302 -3.91 -9.96 2.35
N TYR A 303 -4.49 -11.13 2.63
CA TYR A 303 -5.94 -11.26 2.77
C TYR A 303 -6.48 -10.50 3.99
N LEU A 304 -5.86 -10.63 5.17
CA LEU A 304 -6.29 -9.94 6.37
C LEU A 304 -6.21 -8.41 6.19
N GLN A 305 -5.16 -7.93 5.55
CA GLN A 305 -5.01 -6.52 5.18
C GLN A 305 -6.11 -6.05 4.23
N SER A 306 -6.50 -6.89 3.27
CA SER A 306 -7.53 -6.52 2.27
C SER A 306 -8.91 -6.29 2.88
N ILE A 307 -9.21 -6.90 4.02
CA ILE A 307 -10.52 -6.79 4.72
C ILE A 307 -10.49 -5.86 5.94
N ALA A 308 -9.36 -5.20 6.23
CA ALA A 308 -9.27 -4.25 7.34
C ALA A 308 -10.16 -3.02 7.08
N LEU A 309 -11.03 -2.67 8.03
CA LEU A 309 -12.03 -1.61 7.94
C LEU A 309 -12.95 -1.69 6.70
N ASP A 310 -13.21 -2.90 6.20
CA ASP A 310 -14.12 -3.14 5.09
C ASP A 310 -15.53 -3.48 5.64
N GLU A 311 -16.50 -2.59 5.41
CA GLU A 311 -17.87 -2.74 5.90
C GLU A 311 -18.59 -3.91 5.24
N ASP A 312 -18.25 -4.23 4.01
CA ASP A 312 -18.87 -5.34 3.24
C ASP A 312 -18.29 -6.70 3.62
N ASN A 313 -17.05 -6.73 4.15
CA ASN A 313 -16.33 -7.96 4.50
C ASN A 313 -15.89 -7.93 5.98
N ASN A 314 -16.83 -7.75 6.89
CA ASN A 314 -16.59 -7.65 8.33
C ASN A 314 -16.36 -8.99 9.05
N TYR A 315 -15.70 -9.94 8.41
CA TYR A 315 -15.31 -11.23 9.00
C TYR A 315 -14.13 -11.88 8.29
N VAL A 316 -13.34 -12.64 9.03
CA VAL A 316 -12.32 -13.52 8.45
C VAL A 316 -12.98 -14.82 8.00
N SER A 317 -12.98 -15.07 6.69
CA SER A 317 -13.61 -16.26 6.11
C SER A 317 -12.73 -17.50 6.28
N TYR A 318 -13.25 -18.52 6.97
CA TYR A 318 -12.60 -19.82 7.11
C TYR A 318 -12.27 -20.46 5.76
N ALA A 319 -13.25 -20.43 4.83
CA ALA A 319 -13.07 -21.02 3.50
C ALA A 319 -12.03 -20.28 2.65
N LYS A 320 -11.97 -18.94 2.74
CA LYS A 320 -10.93 -18.15 2.04
C LYS A 320 -9.55 -18.46 2.58
N VAL A 321 -9.38 -18.54 3.90
CA VAL A 321 -8.11 -18.93 4.51
C VAL A 321 -7.67 -20.31 4.05
N GLY A 322 -8.56 -21.29 4.02
CA GLY A 322 -8.25 -22.62 3.49
C GLY A 322 -7.84 -22.60 2.02
N ASN A 323 -8.53 -21.82 1.20
CA ASN A 323 -8.15 -21.65 -0.21
C ASN A 323 -6.77 -20.99 -0.38
N LEU A 324 -6.45 -19.98 0.42
CA LEU A 324 -5.16 -19.31 0.38
C LEU A 324 -4.00 -20.23 0.79
N ILE A 325 -4.23 -21.07 1.80
CA ILE A 325 -3.26 -22.09 2.22
C ILE A 325 -3.00 -23.08 1.08
N LEU A 326 -4.08 -23.58 0.43
CA LEU A 326 -3.96 -24.52 -0.68
C LEU A 326 -3.24 -23.94 -1.90
N ASN A 327 -3.40 -22.64 -2.15
CA ASN A 327 -2.76 -21.96 -3.27
C ASN A 327 -1.35 -21.42 -2.94
N ALA A 328 -0.90 -21.55 -1.71
CA ALA A 328 0.44 -21.09 -1.34
C ALA A 328 1.52 -21.98 -1.97
N ASN A 329 2.57 -21.34 -2.48
CA ASN A 329 3.67 -22.05 -3.16
C ASN A 329 4.29 -23.08 -2.22
N GLY A 330 4.43 -24.32 -2.71
CA GLY A 330 5.00 -25.44 -1.97
C GLY A 330 3.97 -26.23 -1.14
N VAL A 331 2.68 -25.85 -1.13
CA VAL A 331 1.61 -26.65 -0.54
C VAL A 331 0.99 -27.56 -1.60
N MET A 332 0.91 -28.85 -1.32
CA MET A 332 0.22 -29.84 -2.16
C MET A 332 -1.20 -30.10 -1.67
N ASP A 333 -1.37 -30.16 -0.35
CA ASP A 333 -2.67 -30.37 0.27
C ASP A 333 -2.60 -29.92 1.76
N TYR A 334 -3.76 -29.71 2.37
CA TYR A 334 -3.85 -29.41 3.79
C TYR A 334 -5.00 -30.14 4.48
N SER A 335 -4.90 -30.30 5.78
CA SER A 335 -5.95 -30.86 6.63
C SER A 335 -5.95 -30.21 8.01
N SER A 336 -7.00 -30.48 8.78
CA SER A 336 -7.11 -30.06 10.19
C SER A 336 -6.90 -28.55 10.41
N LEU A 337 -7.34 -27.71 9.44
CA LEU A 337 -7.28 -26.26 9.60
C LEU A 337 -8.15 -25.81 10.78
N THR A 338 -7.60 -24.97 11.65
CA THR A 338 -8.35 -24.22 12.66
C THR A 338 -7.93 -22.75 12.65
N ILE A 339 -8.89 -21.88 12.91
CA ILE A 339 -8.69 -20.41 13.10
C ILE A 339 -9.15 -20.09 14.51
N ASN A 340 -8.27 -19.58 15.36
CA ASN A 340 -8.53 -19.34 16.79
C ASN A 340 -9.09 -20.58 17.50
N GLY A 341 -8.61 -21.77 17.10
CA GLY A 341 -9.05 -23.07 17.65
C GLY A 341 -10.39 -23.57 17.15
N GLY A 342 -11.06 -22.87 16.23
CA GLY A 342 -12.35 -23.23 15.64
C GLY A 342 -12.28 -23.46 14.13
N ASN A 343 -13.41 -23.88 13.55
CA ASN A 343 -13.60 -24.13 12.12
C ASN A 343 -14.71 -23.25 11.49
N ALA A 344 -14.91 -22.06 12.05
CA ALA A 344 -15.92 -21.10 11.62
C ALA A 344 -15.31 -19.77 11.25
N ASN A 345 -16.07 -18.92 10.55
CA ASN A 345 -15.70 -17.55 10.28
C ASN A 345 -15.52 -16.74 11.58
N ILE A 346 -14.54 -15.86 11.61
CA ILE A 346 -14.30 -14.98 12.76
C ILE A 346 -14.91 -13.61 12.45
N PRO A 347 -15.96 -13.17 13.16
CA PRO A 347 -16.55 -11.85 12.95
C PRO A 347 -15.60 -10.74 13.44
N LEU A 348 -15.64 -9.62 12.76
CA LEU A 348 -14.96 -8.37 13.12
C LEU A 348 -16.02 -7.34 13.52
N SER A 349 -15.82 -6.67 14.63
CA SER A 349 -16.70 -5.58 15.06
C SER A 349 -16.26 -4.28 14.38
N LEU A 350 -17.19 -3.61 13.71
CA LEU A 350 -16.98 -2.30 13.08
C LEU A 350 -17.98 -1.30 13.66
N THR A 351 -17.94 -1.12 14.97
CA THR A 351 -18.83 -0.19 15.68
C THR A 351 -18.02 0.92 16.37
N ASN A 352 -18.69 1.95 16.79
CA ASN A 352 -18.04 3.06 17.51
C ASN A 352 -17.39 2.60 18.83
N GLU A 353 -17.95 1.58 19.48
CA GLU A 353 -17.48 1.04 20.75
C GLU A 353 -16.30 0.06 20.54
N SER A 354 -16.33 -0.69 19.45
CA SER A 354 -15.33 -1.70 19.11
C SER A 354 -15.12 -1.72 17.59
N CYS A 355 -14.05 -1.08 17.13
CA CYS A 355 -13.63 -1.11 15.73
C CYS A 355 -12.40 -2.01 15.62
N GLU A 356 -12.58 -3.22 15.09
CA GLU A 356 -11.55 -4.25 15.03
C GLU A 356 -10.98 -4.40 13.62
N ILE A 357 -9.66 -4.64 13.54
CA ILE A 357 -9.01 -5.13 12.32
C ILE A 357 -8.36 -6.48 12.58
N PRO A 358 -8.37 -7.39 11.60
CA PRO A 358 -7.72 -8.69 11.77
C PRO A 358 -6.20 -8.54 11.62
N VAL A 359 -5.47 -9.08 12.57
CA VAL A 359 -4.01 -9.11 12.56
C VAL A 359 -3.55 -10.54 12.68
N LEU A 360 -2.64 -10.97 11.81
CA LEU A 360 -2.11 -12.33 11.86
C LEU A 360 -1.35 -12.54 13.18
N GLY A 361 -1.76 -13.58 13.90
CA GLY A 361 -1.10 -14.05 15.13
C GLY A 361 -0.13 -15.18 14.85
N MET A 362 -0.23 -16.25 15.63
CA MET A 362 0.64 -17.41 15.49
C MET A 362 0.19 -18.30 14.32
N VAL A 363 1.11 -18.61 13.41
CA VAL A 363 0.92 -19.63 12.37
C VAL A 363 1.68 -20.88 12.76
N THR A 364 0.93 -21.92 13.15
CA THR A 364 1.45 -23.24 13.52
C THR A 364 1.18 -24.23 12.39
N ILE A 365 2.24 -24.78 11.81
CA ILE A 365 2.14 -25.76 10.73
C ILE A 365 2.74 -27.07 11.20
N THR A 366 2.00 -28.15 11.02
CA THR A 366 2.50 -29.52 11.17
C THR A 366 2.63 -30.11 9.78
N TYR A 367 3.86 -30.47 9.38
CA TYR A 367 4.11 -31.09 8.09
C TYR A 367 3.84 -32.60 8.14
N VAL A 368 3.16 -33.13 7.13
CA VAL A 368 2.74 -34.53 7.01
C VAL A 368 3.12 -35.11 5.65
#